data_b4872e096eef38cf70a382d83773e05a
#
_entry.id   b4872e096eef38cf70a382d83773e05a
#
_cell.length_a   1.000
_cell.length_b   1.000
_cell.length_c   1.000
_cell.angle_alpha   90.00
_cell.angle_beta   90.00
_cell.angle_gamma   90.00
#
_symmetry.space_group_name_H-M   'P 1'
#
loop_
_entity.id
_entity.type
_entity.pdbx_description
1 polymer ?
#
loop_
_entity_poly.entity_id
_entity_poly.type
_entity_poly.pdbx_seq_one_letter_code
_entity_poly.pdbx_strand_id
1 'polypeptide(L)'
;MIEDGEGILLVSRGREYLVRAGGGQFSTDRGMIDLDALAGMSPGDEIETHLGTPFTVLRPRXTDFFVHAKRSGAPMLPKDIGMVIAYTGMXRXDIVLDAGTGSGVAAIYFGNIAREVKTXEVRPEFARLAAKNVRDXXLGNVEVIAADMLEATGEFDVVHLDLMITPAHIEHAFSLLRPGGYLACYTPFLEHTFVALDAAGSLFRDTHCYECMERXLTRSGRGTRPSTRVAHSGYITVARK
;
A
#
# COMPACT_ATOMS: atom_id res chain seq x y z
N MET A 1 -23.94 -10.60 -0.33
CA MET A 1 -23.62 -11.56 0.74
C MET A 1 -22.13 -11.86 0.70
N ILE A 2 -21.58 -12.34 1.80
CA ILE A 2 -20.15 -12.71 1.93
C ILE A 2 -19.98 -14.12 1.35
N GLU A 3 -18.90 -14.28 0.58
CA GLU A 3 -18.58 -15.56 -0.07
C GLU A 3 -17.51 -16.31 0.72
N ASP A 4 -17.48 -17.62 0.58
CA ASP A 4 -16.45 -18.45 1.20
C ASP A 4 -15.07 -18.00 0.67
N GLY A 5 -14.09 -17.87 1.55
CA GLY A 5 -12.75 -17.41 1.20
C GLY A 5 -12.60 -15.89 1.11
N GLU A 6 -13.71 -15.14 1.20
CA GLU A 6 -13.67 -13.67 1.13
C GLU A 6 -12.98 -13.09 2.36
N GLY A 7 -12.17 -12.02 2.16
CA GLY A 7 -11.54 -11.31 3.26
C GLY A 7 -12.55 -10.48 4.04
N ILE A 8 -12.50 -10.58 5.37
CA ILE A 8 -13.49 -9.97 6.27
C ILE A 8 -12.75 -9.24 7.40
N LEU A 9 -13.25 -8.06 7.75
CA LEU A 9 -12.82 -7.34 8.94
C LEU A 9 -13.87 -7.56 10.03
N LEU A 10 -13.45 -8.15 11.15
CA LEU A 10 -14.29 -8.36 12.33
C LEU A 10 -13.98 -7.26 13.33
N VAL A 11 -14.99 -6.49 13.74
CA VAL A 11 -14.80 -5.33 14.61
C VAL A 11 -15.64 -5.48 15.87
N SER A 12 -15.01 -5.33 17.02
CA SER A 12 -15.69 -5.22 18.29
C SER A 12 -15.01 -4.09 19.07
N ARG A 13 -15.59 -3.69 20.19
CA ARG A 13 -15.10 -2.55 20.95
C ARG A 13 -13.61 -2.75 21.31
N GLY A 14 -12.75 -1.95 20.66
CA GLY A 14 -11.32 -1.97 20.91
C GLY A 14 -10.57 -3.16 20.28
N ARG A 15 -11.22 -3.91 19.39
CA ARG A 15 -10.58 -5.06 18.73
C ARG A 15 -10.97 -5.12 17.27
N GLU A 16 -10.00 -5.43 16.43
CA GLU A 16 -10.21 -5.65 15.00
C GLU A 16 -9.37 -6.85 14.56
N TYR A 17 -9.95 -7.67 13.72
CA TYR A 17 -9.24 -8.82 13.15
C TYR A 17 -9.54 -8.91 11.66
N LEU A 18 -8.48 -9.06 10.86
CA LEU A 18 -8.62 -9.31 9.43
C LEU A 18 -8.52 -10.82 9.22
N VAL A 19 -9.61 -11.43 8.77
CA VAL A 19 -9.74 -12.89 8.62
C VAL A 19 -10.28 -13.25 7.25
N ARG A 20 -10.45 -14.55 6.97
CA ARG A 20 -11.14 -15.04 5.79
C ARG A 20 -12.37 -15.83 6.23
N ALA A 21 -13.45 -15.68 5.47
CA ALA A 21 -14.64 -16.51 5.68
C ALA A 21 -14.25 -17.97 5.38
N GLY A 22 -14.63 -18.87 6.27
CA GLY A 22 -14.29 -20.28 6.15
C GLY A 22 -13.02 -20.65 6.92
N GLY A 23 -12.73 -21.93 6.96
CA GLY A 23 -11.52 -22.43 7.60
C GLY A 23 -11.65 -22.75 9.08
N GLY A 24 -12.86 -22.76 9.61
CA GLY A 24 -13.14 -23.22 10.97
C GLY A 24 -13.05 -22.16 12.04
N GLN A 25 -12.53 -22.53 13.19
CA GLN A 25 -12.56 -21.69 14.39
C GLN A 25 -11.38 -20.71 14.43
N PHE A 26 -11.68 -19.48 14.84
CA PHE A 26 -10.68 -18.40 14.99
C PHE A 26 -10.67 -17.94 16.44
N SER A 27 -9.50 -17.96 17.07
CA SER A 27 -9.35 -17.61 18.49
C SER A 27 -9.12 -16.12 18.66
N THR A 28 -9.93 -15.49 19.52
CA THR A 28 -9.72 -14.10 19.93
C THR A 28 -9.57 -14.05 21.44
N ASP A 29 -9.16 -12.89 21.95
CA ASP A 29 -9.09 -12.67 23.39
C ASP A 29 -10.49 -12.61 24.03
N ARG A 30 -11.56 -12.68 23.22
CA ARG A 30 -12.94 -12.63 23.71
C ARG A 30 -13.72 -13.88 23.36
N GLY A 31 -13.02 -14.94 22.94
CA GLY A 31 -13.61 -16.23 22.63
C GLY A 31 -13.39 -16.63 21.18
N MET A 32 -13.94 -17.80 20.85
CA MET A 32 -13.78 -18.40 19.51
C MET A 32 -14.91 -17.94 18.58
N ILE A 33 -14.56 -17.68 17.33
CA ILE A 33 -15.52 -17.31 16.27
C ILE A 33 -15.49 -18.41 15.22
N ASP A 34 -16.64 -18.84 14.77
CA ASP A 34 -16.77 -19.82 13.69
C ASP A 34 -16.74 -19.09 12.34
N LEU A 35 -15.57 -19.12 11.69
CA LEU A 35 -15.41 -18.42 10.40
C LEU A 35 -16.24 -19.04 9.28
N ASP A 36 -16.66 -20.32 9.45
CA ASP A 36 -17.55 -20.95 8.47
C ASP A 36 -18.92 -20.29 8.44
N ALA A 37 -19.34 -19.70 9.56
CA ALA A 37 -20.64 -19.03 9.66
C ALA A 37 -20.67 -17.68 8.94
N LEU A 38 -19.52 -17.15 8.51
CA LEU A 38 -19.47 -15.84 7.83
C LEU A 38 -20.06 -15.89 6.41
N ALA A 39 -19.94 -17.04 5.74
CA ALA A 39 -20.48 -17.19 4.38
C ALA A 39 -22.01 -17.04 4.43
N GLY A 40 -22.54 -16.20 3.55
CA GLY A 40 -23.96 -15.89 3.50
C GLY A 40 -24.38 -14.71 4.36
N MET A 41 -23.52 -14.23 5.25
CA MET A 41 -23.79 -13.02 6.02
C MET A 41 -23.66 -11.76 5.15
N SER A 42 -24.15 -10.65 5.63
CA SER A 42 -24.04 -9.36 4.95
C SER A 42 -23.16 -8.41 5.76
N PRO A 43 -22.43 -7.51 5.08
CA PRO A 43 -21.72 -6.48 5.84
C PRO A 43 -22.68 -5.70 6.73
N GLY A 44 -22.29 -5.52 7.98
CA GLY A 44 -23.11 -4.89 9.01
C GLY A 44 -23.76 -5.91 9.96
N ASP A 45 -23.81 -7.18 9.59
CA ASP A 45 -24.31 -8.21 10.49
C ASP A 45 -23.36 -8.41 11.67
N GLU A 46 -23.86 -9.06 12.70
CA GLU A 46 -23.02 -9.41 13.86
C GLU A 46 -22.86 -10.93 13.96
N ILE A 47 -21.64 -11.35 14.33
CA ILE A 47 -21.33 -12.73 14.69
C ILE A 47 -20.82 -12.73 16.12
N GLU A 48 -21.23 -13.72 16.91
CA GLU A 48 -20.82 -13.79 18.30
C GLU A 48 -19.75 -14.85 18.50
N THR A 49 -18.85 -14.59 19.46
CA THR A 49 -17.93 -15.63 19.94
C THR A 49 -18.74 -16.66 20.74
N HIS A 50 -18.12 -17.80 21.02
CA HIS A 50 -18.77 -18.81 21.87
C HIS A 50 -19.07 -18.30 23.28
N LEU A 51 -18.44 -17.19 23.68
CA LEU A 51 -18.70 -16.54 24.98
C LEU A 51 -19.72 -15.40 24.86
N GLY A 52 -20.32 -15.21 23.68
CA GLY A 52 -21.37 -14.23 23.48
C GLY A 52 -20.92 -12.80 23.15
N THR A 53 -19.63 -12.60 22.89
CA THR A 53 -19.16 -11.26 22.51
C THR A 53 -19.44 -11.00 21.04
N PRO A 54 -20.19 -9.93 20.71
CA PRO A 54 -20.51 -9.65 19.30
C PRO A 54 -19.35 -8.97 18.57
N PHE A 55 -19.17 -9.33 17.31
CA PHE A 55 -18.30 -8.68 16.34
C PHE A 55 -19.09 -8.28 15.12
N THR A 56 -18.95 -7.03 14.69
CA THR A 56 -19.57 -6.57 13.44
C THR A 56 -18.73 -7.08 12.28
N VAL A 57 -19.44 -7.60 11.26
CA VAL A 57 -18.82 -8.18 10.06
C VAL A 57 -18.75 -7.10 8.99
N LEU A 58 -17.55 -6.78 8.50
CA LEU A 58 -17.36 -5.73 7.50
C LEU A 58 -16.46 -6.22 6.36
N ARG A 59 -16.64 -5.62 5.17
CA ARG A 59 -15.69 -5.82 4.07
C ARG A 59 -14.50 -4.89 4.30
N PRO A 60 -13.26 -5.39 4.24
CA PRO A 60 -12.10 -4.54 4.47
C PRO A 60 -11.84 -3.57 3.31
N ARG A 61 -11.18 -2.52 3.62
CA ARG A 61 -10.77 -1.51 2.63
C ARG A 61 -9.23 -1.40 2.65
N UNK A 62 -8.72 -0.75 1.86
CA UNK A 62 -7.40 -0.58 1.75
C UNK A 62 -6.71 -0.19 2.93
N THR A 63 -7.33 0.71 3.68
CA THR A 63 -6.80 1.16 4.96
C THR A 63 -6.64 0.01 5.95
N ASP A 64 -7.53 -0.93 5.94
CA ASP A 64 -7.46 -2.07 6.85
C ASP A 64 -6.26 -2.95 6.50
N PHE A 65 -5.95 -3.09 5.24
CA PHE A 65 -4.74 -3.82 4.83
C PHE A 65 -3.49 -3.12 5.32
N PHE A 66 -3.46 -1.77 5.26
CA PHE A 66 -2.32 -1.02 5.81
C PHE A 66 -2.11 -1.33 7.30
N VAL A 67 -3.21 -1.43 8.05
CA VAL A 67 -3.15 -1.65 9.50
C VAL A 67 -2.83 -3.12 9.84
N HIS A 68 -3.46 -4.07 9.15
CA HIS A 68 -3.49 -5.48 9.56
C HIS A 68 -2.64 -6.43 8.73
N ALA A 69 -2.23 -6.07 7.50
CA ALA A 69 -1.44 -6.95 6.66
C ALA A 69 -0.07 -7.22 7.29
N LYS A 70 0.46 -8.38 7.05
CA LYS A 70 1.82 -8.71 7.49
C LYS A 70 2.81 -7.80 6.78
N ARG A 71 3.79 -7.32 7.52
CA ARG A 71 4.77 -6.37 7.01
C ARG A 71 6.17 -6.92 7.06
N SER A 72 6.96 -6.50 6.08
CA SER A 72 8.41 -6.68 6.06
C SER A 72 9.02 -5.28 6.02
N GLY A 73 9.43 -4.79 7.18
CA GLY A 73 9.95 -3.43 7.27
C GLY A 73 8.87 -2.37 7.42
N ALA A 74 9.21 -1.14 7.14
CA ALA A 74 8.32 0.02 7.30
C ALA A 74 7.70 0.40 5.97
N PRO A 75 6.39 0.21 5.79
CA PRO A 75 5.75 0.59 4.52
C PRO A 75 5.62 2.11 4.42
N MET A 76 5.47 2.60 3.20
CA MET A 76 5.10 4.01 2.99
C MET A 76 3.79 4.30 3.72
N LEU A 77 3.74 5.48 4.33
CA LEU A 77 2.54 5.91 5.03
C LEU A 77 1.46 6.37 4.05
N PRO A 78 0.18 6.28 4.43
CA PRO A 78 -0.91 6.73 3.55
C PRO A 78 -0.75 8.17 3.07
N LYS A 79 -0.21 9.07 3.90
CA LYS A 79 0.01 10.46 3.49
C LYS A 79 0.96 10.57 2.30
N ASP A 80 2.01 9.73 2.27
CA ASP A 80 3.00 9.74 1.20
C ASP A 80 2.46 9.05 -0.04
N ILE A 81 1.76 7.93 0.14
CA ILE A 81 1.10 7.23 -0.98
C ILE A 81 0.08 8.17 -1.63
N GLY A 82 -0.68 8.91 -0.81
CA GLY A 82 -1.65 9.88 -1.30
C GLY A 82 -1.00 10.97 -2.14
N MET A 83 0.19 11.44 -1.74
CA MET A 83 0.93 12.43 -2.52
C MET A 83 1.36 11.86 -3.88
N VAL A 84 1.86 10.62 -3.90
CA VAL A 84 2.24 9.99 -5.16
C VAL A 84 1.03 9.93 -6.09
N ILE A 85 -0.09 9.44 -5.60
CA ILE A 85 -1.32 9.33 -6.40
C ILE A 85 -1.76 10.70 -6.93
N ALA A 86 -1.79 11.69 -6.05
CA ALA A 86 -2.30 13.03 -6.41
C ALA A 86 -1.38 13.76 -7.38
N TYR A 87 -0.07 13.73 -7.13
CA TYR A 87 0.87 14.50 -7.94
C TYR A 87 1.19 13.83 -9.28
N THR A 88 1.01 12.51 -9.40
CA THR A 88 1.14 11.85 -10.71
C THR A 88 -0.17 11.87 -11.48
N GLY A 89 -1.27 12.21 -10.81
CA GLY A 89 -2.59 12.21 -11.41
C GLY A 89 -3.03 10.79 -11.78
N MET A 90 -2.57 9.80 -10.99
CA MET A 90 -2.84 8.38 -11.30
C MET A 90 -4.33 8.12 -11.53
N UNK A 91 -4.62 7.54 -12.68
CA UNK A 91 -5.96 7.36 -13.09
C UNK A 91 -6.21 5.96 -13.42
N ARG A 92 -7.43 5.64 -13.58
CA ARG A 92 -7.85 4.29 -13.92
C ARG A 92 -7.45 3.77 -15.32
N UNK A 93 -6.73 4.44 -15.92
CA UNK A 93 -6.31 4.14 -17.12
C UNK A 93 -4.99 3.74 -17.15
N ASP A 94 -4.36 3.95 -16.11
CA ASP A 94 -2.91 3.90 -16.06
C ASP A 94 -2.38 2.48 -15.90
N ILE A 95 -1.21 2.23 -16.49
CA ILE A 95 -0.36 1.07 -16.21
C ILE A 95 0.79 1.59 -15.35
N VAL A 96 0.93 1.04 -14.14
CA VAL A 96 1.89 1.52 -13.14
C VAL A 96 2.98 0.48 -12.93
N LEU A 97 4.23 0.92 -12.95
CA LEU A 97 5.35 0.12 -12.47
C LEU A 97 5.72 0.62 -11.08
N ASP A 98 5.76 -0.28 -10.13
CA ASP A 98 6.18 0.01 -8.78
C ASP A 98 7.40 -0.85 -8.49
N ALA A 99 8.39 -0.32 -7.78
CA ALA A 99 9.59 -1.10 -7.43
C ALA A 99 10.04 -0.79 -6.03
N GLY A 100 10.45 -1.86 -5.34
CA GLY A 100 10.65 -1.82 -3.91
C GLY A 100 9.34 -2.19 -3.23
N THR A 101 8.73 -3.29 -3.70
CA THR A 101 7.40 -3.73 -3.27
C THR A 101 7.24 -3.80 -1.75
N GLY A 102 8.29 -4.27 -1.05
CA GLY A 102 8.19 -4.51 0.39
C GLY A 102 7.04 -5.45 0.69
N SER A 103 6.15 -5.03 1.59
CA SER A 103 4.97 -5.84 1.92
C SER A 103 3.79 -5.61 0.97
N GLY A 104 3.96 -4.77 -0.06
CA GLY A 104 2.94 -4.57 -1.09
C GLY A 104 1.93 -3.48 -0.80
N VAL A 105 2.12 -2.70 0.26
CA VAL A 105 1.12 -1.71 0.68
C VAL A 105 0.88 -0.65 -0.39
N ALA A 106 1.95 -0.04 -0.94
CA ALA A 106 1.79 0.98 -1.98
C ALA A 106 1.12 0.37 -3.21
N ALA A 107 1.59 -0.82 -3.64
CA ALA A 107 1.01 -1.50 -4.80
C ALA A 107 -0.48 -1.79 -4.62
N ILE A 108 -0.91 -2.12 -3.40
CA ILE A 108 -2.32 -2.36 -3.10
C ILE A 108 -3.13 -1.05 -3.26
N TYR A 109 -2.60 0.07 -2.76
CA TYR A 109 -3.27 1.36 -2.95
C TYR A 109 -3.36 1.72 -4.43
N PHE A 110 -2.25 1.53 -5.18
CA PHE A 110 -2.22 1.84 -6.62
C PHE A 110 -3.20 0.92 -7.38
N GLY A 111 -3.26 -0.36 -7.01
CA GLY A 111 -4.16 -1.33 -7.65
C GLY A 111 -5.64 -1.01 -7.46
N ASN A 112 -5.97 -0.29 -6.39
CA ASN A 112 -7.35 0.17 -6.19
C ASN A 112 -7.73 1.32 -7.12
N ILE A 113 -6.76 1.89 -7.84
CA ILE A 113 -6.98 3.07 -8.69
C ILE A 113 -6.65 2.76 -10.15
N ALA A 114 -5.44 2.23 -10.39
CA ALA A 114 -4.89 2.03 -11.73
C ALA A 114 -5.53 0.81 -12.41
N ARG A 115 -5.39 0.77 -13.73
CA ARG A 115 -5.83 -0.37 -14.54
C ARG A 115 -5.02 -1.61 -14.23
N GLU A 116 -3.70 -1.43 -14.10
CA GLU A 116 -2.75 -2.52 -13.89
C GLU A 116 -1.56 -2.01 -13.11
N VAL A 117 -1.06 -2.82 -12.17
CA VAL A 117 0.15 -2.51 -11.42
C VAL A 117 1.10 -3.71 -11.53
N LYS A 118 2.34 -3.46 -11.95
CA LYS A 118 3.43 -4.43 -11.86
C LYS A 118 4.39 -3.91 -10.80
N THR A 119 4.69 -4.78 -9.79
CA THR A 119 5.58 -4.38 -8.72
C THR A 119 6.75 -5.34 -8.55
N UNK A 120 7.92 -4.85 -8.73
CA UNK A 120 9.05 -5.50 -8.75
C UNK A 120 9.60 -5.50 -7.43
N GLU A 121 10.17 -6.73 -6.81
CA GLU A 121 10.86 -6.89 -5.55
C GLU A 121 12.05 -7.84 -5.73
N VAL A 122 13.25 -7.39 -5.38
CA VAL A 122 14.45 -8.21 -5.60
C VAL A 122 14.58 -9.33 -4.56
N ARG A 123 13.98 -9.18 -3.39
CA ARG A 123 14.08 -10.18 -2.31
C ARG A 123 12.92 -11.17 -2.44
N PRO A 124 13.20 -12.45 -2.77
CA PRO A 124 12.11 -13.40 -3.03
C PRO A 124 11.14 -13.58 -1.87
N GLU A 125 11.65 -13.58 -0.63
CA GLU A 125 10.79 -13.74 0.55
C GLU A 125 9.84 -12.56 0.73
N PHE A 126 10.29 -11.35 0.38
CA PHE A 126 9.43 -10.16 0.43
C PHE A 126 8.40 -10.21 -0.69
N ALA A 127 8.82 -10.67 -1.89
CA ALA A 127 7.89 -10.81 -3.01
C ALA A 127 6.78 -11.81 -2.68
N ARG A 128 7.13 -12.92 -2.01
CA ARG A 128 6.12 -13.92 -1.61
C ARG A 128 5.12 -13.33 -0.61
N LEU A 129 5.61 -12.54 0.36
CA LEU A 129 4.73 -11.88 1.33
C LEU A 129 3.82 -10.87 0.64
N ALA A 130 4.37 -10.04 -0.24
CA ALA A 130 3.60 -9.06 -0.98
C ALA A 130 2.52 -9.73 -1.84
N ALA A 131 2.88 -10.82 -2.52
CA ALA A 131 1.93 -11.57 -3.35
C ALA A 131 0.76 -12.10 -2.51
N LYS A 132 1.07 -12.58 -1.30
CA LYS A 132 0.02 -13.02 -0.38
C LYS A 132 -0.89 -11.85 0.00
N ASN A 133 -0.29 -10.71 0.36
CA ASN A 133 -1.07 -9.53 0.75
C ASN A 133 -1.96 -9.03 -0.41
N VAL A 134 -1.44 -9.05 -1.64
CA VAL A 134 -2.19 -8.66 -2.84
C VAL A 134 -3.38 -9.62 -3.05
N ARG A 135 -3.15 -10.89 -2.93
CA ARG A 135 -4.23 -11.89 -3.04
C ARG A 135 -5.28 -11.68 -1.96
N ASP A 136 -4.84 -11.37 -0.76
CA ASP A 136 -5.75 -11.06 0.32
C ASP A 136 -6.64 -9.86 0.04
N UNK A 137 -6.29 -8.95 -0.87
CA UNK A 137 -6.96 -7.88 -1.23
C UNK A 137 -7.83 -8.13 -2.32
N UNK A 138 -7.59 -9.17 -3.00
CA UNK A 138 -8.31 -9.42 -3.90
C UNK A 138 -8.15 -8.64 -5.00
N LEU A 139 -6.96 -8.28 -5.32
CA LEU A 139 -6.62 -7.40 -6.45
C LEU A 139 -6.05 -8.19 -7.62
N GLY A 140 -6.89 -8.50 -8.56
CA GLY A 140 -6.49 -9.27 -9.74
C GLY A 140 -5.66 -8.49 -10.76
N ASN A 141 -5.55 -7.16 -10.57
CA ASN A 141 -4.82 -6.27 -11.46
C ASN A 141 -3.43 -5.89 -10.94
N VAL A 142 -2.97 -6.53 -9.86
CA VAL A 142 -1.64 -6.27 -9.30
C VAL A 142 -0.80 -7.54 -9.43
N GLU A 143 0.31 -7.43 -10.17
CA GLU A 143 1.24 -8.53 -10.37
C GLU A 143 2.52 -8.26 -9.59
N VAL A 144 2.88 -9.18 -8.68
CA VAL A 144 4.13 -9.10 -7.92
C VAL A 144 5.18 -9.95 -8.63
N ILE A 145 6.31 -9.33 -8.96
CA ILE A 145 7.37 -9.96 -9.75
C ILE A 145 8.67 -9.95 -8.93
N ALA A 146 9.25 -11.13 -8.72
CA ALA A 146 10.52 -11.27 -8.02
C ALA A 146 11.66 -10.99 -9.01
N ALA A 147 12.00 -9.71 -9.18
CA ALA A 147 13.00 -9.27 -10.16
C ALA A 147 13.48 -7.86 -9.83
N ASP A 148 14.60 -7.49 -10.44
CA ASP A 148 15.13 -6.12 -10.35
C ASP A 148 14.36 -5.23 -11.34
N MET A 149 14.02 -4.00 -10.93
CA MET A 149 13.31 -3.08 -11.82
C MET A 149 14.15 -2.72 -13.06
N LEU A 150 15.48 -2.86 -12.97
CA LEU A 150 16.35 -2.64 -14.14
C LEU A 150 16.11 -3.66 -15.24
N GLU A 151 15.44 -4.78 -14.93
CA GLU A 151 15.06 -5.80 -15.91
C GLU A 151 13.66 -5.56 -16.50
N ALA A 152 12.93 -4.59 -15.96
CA ALA A 152 11.54 -4.35 -16.40
C ALA A 152 11.52 -3.87 -17.86
N THR A 153 10.49 -4.31 -18.58
CA THR A 153 10.25 -3.91 -19.97
C THR A 153 8.79 -3.49 -20.13
N GLY A 154 8.51 -2.79 -21.21
CA GLY A 154 7.15 -2.34 -21.50
C GLY A 154 7.02 -0.83 -21.41
N GLU A 155 5.78 -0.36 -21.39
CA GLU A 155 5.48 1.06 -21.34
C GLU A 155 4.52 1.34 -20.20
N PHE A 156 4.82 2.38 -19.43
CA PHE A 156 4.06 2.71 -18.21
C PHE A 156 3.67 4.18 -18.21
N ASP A 157 2.57 4.46 -17.53
CA ASP A 157 2.09 5.83 -17.33
C ASP A 157 2.69 6.43 -16.05
N VAL A 158 2.93 5.59 -15.06
CA VAL A 158 3.57 6.01 -13.79
C VAL A 158 4.62 4.95 -13.43
N VAL A 159 5.80 5.41 -13.01
CA VAL A 159 6.83 4.56 -12.41
C VAL A 159 7.07 5.08 -11.00
N HIS A 160 6.90 4.22 -9.99
CA HIS A 160 7.12 4.55 -8.58
C HIS A 160 8.28 3.73 -8.05
N LEU A 161 9.23 4.40 -7.37
CA LEU A 161 10.44 3.75 -6.84
C LEU A 161 10.54 4.01 -5.33
N ASP A 162 10.56 2.93 -4.55
CA ASP A 162 10.80 2.97 -3.11
C ASP A 162 11.92 1.95 -2.81
N LEU A 163 13.13 2.32 -3.20
CA LEU A 163 14.30 1.45 -3.10
C LEU A 163 15.55 2.33 -3.00
N MET A 164 16.73 1.71 -2.89
CA MET A 164 17.99 2.46 -2.90
C MET A 164 18.24 2.93 -4.33
N ILE A 165 17.85 4.17 -4.61
CA ILE A 165 17.84 4.73 -5.96
C ILE A 165 19.24 5.08 -6.42
N THR A 166 19.56 4.72 -7.66
CA THR A 166 20.77 5.11 -8.37
C THR A 166 20.38 5.83 -9.65
N PRO A 167 21.30 6.57 -10.30
CA PRO A 167 20.99 7.18 -11.59
C PRO A 167 20.48 6.17 -12.63
N ALA A 168 20.97 4.93 -12.60
CA ALA A 168 20.52 3.89 -13.54
C ALA A 168 19.03 3.62 -13.39
N HIS A 169 18.51 3.62 -12.17
CA HIS A 169 17.08 3.43 -11.93
C HIS A 169 16.25 4.54 -12.58
N ILE A 170 16.74 5.79 -12.45
CA ILE A 170 16.04 6.96 -13.00
C ILE A 170 16.06 6.92 -14.53
N GLU A 171 17.23 6.60 -15.12
CA GLU A 171 17.37 6.48 -16.57
C GLU A 171 16.46 5.40 -17.12
N HIS A 172 16.41 4.24 -16.44
CA HIS A 172 15.57 3.15 -16.89
C HIS A 172 14.09 3.51 -16.79
N ALA A 173 13.69 4.13 -15.66
CA ALA A 173 12.31 4.62 -15.50
C ALA A 173 11.93 5.58 -16.62
N PHE A 174 12.83 6.49 -16.97
CA PHE A 174 12.59 7.42 -18.08
C PHE A 174 12.33 6.68 -19.39
N SER A 175 13.14 5.64 -19.66
CA SER A 175 12.98 4.87 -20.88
C SER A 175 11.64 4.14 -20.95
N LEU A 176 11.13 3.68 -19.79
CA LEU A 176 9.88 2.91 -19.72
C LEU A 176 8.63 3.80 -19.74
N LEU A 177 8.77 5.07 -19.39
CA LEU A 177 7.61 5.95 -19.30
C LEU A 177 7.14 6.42 -20.67
N ARG A 178 5.83 6.45 -20.85
CA ARG A 178 5.21 7.08 -21.99
C ARG A 178 5.41 8.58 -21.95
N PRO A 179 5.41 9.26 -23.10
CA PRO A 179 5.43 10.74 -23.10
C PRO A 179 4.30 11.28 -22.24
N GLY A 180 4.65 12.21 -21.33
CA GLY A 180 3.69 12.80 -20.40
C GLY A 180 3.50 12.00 -19.11
N GLY A 181 4.08 10.82 -19.02
CA GLY A 181 4.00 9.98 -17.82
C GLY A 181 4.86 10.51 -16.69
N TYR A 182 4.70 9.93 -15.51
CA TYR A 182 5.34 10.44 -14.28
C TYR A 182 6.23 9.41 -13.61
N LEU A 183 7.36 9.90 -13.14
CA LEU A 183 8.21 9.21 -12.17
C LEU A 183 7.88 9.75 -10.78
N ALA A 184 7.75 8.87 -9.79
CA ALA A 184 7.67 9.25 -8.38
C ALA A 184 8.66 8.40 -7.58
N CYS A 185 9.50 9.06 -6.76
CA CYS A 185 10.50 8.38 -5.95
C CYS A 185 10.26 8.71 -4.48
N TYR A 186 10.29 7.68 -3.63
CA TYR A 186 10.26 7.89 -2.18
C TYR A 186 11.66 7.63 -1.64
N THR A 187 12.20 8.60 -0.91
CA THR A 187 13.55 8.50 -0.32
C THR A 187 13.51 8.96 1.14
N PRO A 188 14.02 8.15 2.08
CA PRO A 188 13.97 8.53 3.50
C PRO A 188 15.04 9.54 3.94
N PHE A 189 16.10 9.71 3.17
CA PHE A 189 17.23 10.60 3.52
C PHE A 189 17.56 11.55 2.40
N LEU A 190 17.98 12.77 2.75
CA LEU A 190 18.31 13.80 1.76
C LEU A 190 19.40 13.37 0.80
N GLU A 191 20.38 12.60 1.29
CA GLU A 191 21.45 12.11 0.42
C GLU A 191 20.90 11.28 -0.74
N HIS A 192 19.92 10.45 -0.48
CA HIS A 192 19.26 9.65 -1.52
C HIS A 192 18.34 10.52 -2.38
N THR A 193 17.71 11.53 -1.76
CA THR A 193 16.86 12.47 -2.48
C THR A 193 17.68 13.24 -3.52
N PHE A 194 18.90 13.67 -3.16
CA PHE A 194 19.76 14.41 -4.09
C PHE A 194 20.13 13.56 -5.31
N VAL A 195 20.37 12.25 -5.11
CA VAL A 195 20.63 11.36 -6.25
C VAL A 195 19.42 11.36 -7.21
N ALA A 196 18.22 11.21 -6.65
CA ALA A 196 17.00 11.18 -7.46
C ALA A 196 16.77 12.53 -8.18
N LEU A 197 16.91 13.65 -7.44
CA LEU A 197 16.71 14.98 -8.00
C LEU A 197 17.70 15.30 -9.12
N ASP A 198 18.97 14.99 -8.91
CA ASP A 198 20.02 15.30 -9.89
C ASP A 198 19.82 14.48 -11.16
N ALA A 199 19.56 13.18 -11.02
CA ALA A 199 19.36 12.31 -12.18
C ALA A 199 18.07 12.69 -12.92
N ALA A 200 16.97 12.93 -12.21
CA ALA A 200 15.70 13.30 -12.83
C ALA A 200 15.81 14.68 -13.50
N GLY A 201 16.50 15.61 -12.85
CA GLY A 201 16.63 16.97 -13.39
C GLY A 201 17.34 17.04 -14.72
N SER A 202 18.20 16.05 -15.03
CA SER A 202 18.91 16.03 -16.31
C SER A 202 18.11 15.37 -17.42
N LEU A 203 17.02 14.65 -17.09
CA LEU A 203 16.25 13.85 -18.07
C LEU A 203 14.83 14.35 -18.26
N PHE A 204 14.17 14.70 -17.15
CA PHE A 204 12.75 15.05 -17.15
C PHE A 204 12.57 16.55 -17.32
N ARG A 205 11.49 16.93 -17.93
CA ARG A 205 11.20 18.36 -18.20
C ARG A 205 10.76 19.12 -16.95
N ASP A 206 10.27 18.43 -15.93
CA ASP A 206 9.69 19.07 -14.77
C ASP A 206 9.87 18.17 -13.57
N THR A 207 10.65 18.62 -12.59
CA THR A 207 11.04 17.82 -11.43
C THR A 207 10.83 18.62 -10.15
N HIS A 208 10.13 18.03 -9.20
CA HIS A 208 9.85 18.66 -7.90
C HIS A 208 10.05 17.64 -6.77
N CYS A 209 10.41 18.15 -5.59
CA CYS A 209 10.53 17.29 -4.42
C CYS A 209 9.71 17.88 -3.27
N TYR A 210 9.04 17.01 -2.55
CA TYR A 210 8.13 17.38 -1.47
C TYR A 210 8.41 16.56 -0.22
N GLU A 211 8.15 17.17 0.92
CA GLU A 211 7.98 16.46 2.18
C GLU A 211 6.55 16.70 2.64
N CYS A 212 5.85 15.64 3.07
CA CYS A 212 4.50 15.77 3.61
C CYS A 212 4.54 15.49 5.11
N MET A 213 4.08 16.45 5.90
CA MET A 213 4.00 16.29 7.35
C MET A 213 2.54 16.19 7.78
N GLU A 214 2.21 15.12 8.49
CA GLU A 214 0.86 14.84 8.96
C GLU A 214 0.82 14.95 10.46
N ARG A 215 -0.18 15.65 10.97
CA ARG A 215 -0.36 15.76 12.42
C ARG A 215 -1.75 15.31 12.84
N UNK A 216 -1.87 14.25 13.49
CA UNK A 216 -3.04 13.81 13.96
C UNK A 216 -3.36 14.62 15.11
N LEU A 217 -4.51 14.87 15.43
CA LEU A 217 -4.94 15.48 16.67
C LEU A 217 -5.35 14.39 17.63
N THR A 218 -4.91 14.52 18.87
CA THR A 218 -5.31 13.58 19.93
C THR A 218 -6.15 14.31 20.96
N ARG A 219 -7.23 13.68 21.40
CA ARG A 219 -8.11 14.21 22.43
C ARG A 219 -8.09 13.26 23.65
N SER A 220 -7.95 13.83 24.82
CA SER A 220 -7.95 13.08 26.07
C SER A 220 -8.75 13.86 27.12
N GLY A 221 -8.84 13.32 28.31
CA GLY A 221 -9.48 14.05 29.44
C GLY A 221 -8.77 15.35 29.77
N ARG A 222 -7.51 15.51 29.35
CA ARG A 222 -6.73 16.73 29.58
C ARG A 222 -6.87 17.77 28.50
N GLY A 223 -7.52 17.43 27.37
CA GLY A 223 -7.71 18.34 26.25
C GLY A 223 -7.29 17.77 24.90
N THR A 224 -7.34 18.62 23.89
CA THR A 224 -7.02 18.28 22.51
C THR A 224 -5.73 18.98 22.08
N ARG A 225 -4.81 18.24 21.47
CA ARG A 225 -3.56 18.81 20.97
C ARG A 225 -3.02 17.97 19.81
N PRO A 226 -2.10 18.52 19.02
CA PRO A 226 -1.41 17.70 18.02
C PRO A 226 -0.65 16.55 18.67
N SER A 227 -0.60 15.44 17.97
CA SER A 227 0.19 14.28 18.39
C SER A 227 1.66 14.67 18.54
N THR A 228 2.34 14.03 19.50
CA THR A 228 3.78 14.22 19.70
C THR A 228 4.60 13.30 18.78
N ARG A 229 3.94 12.44 18.00
CA ARG A 229 4.64 11.57 17.05
C ARG A 229 5.41 12.40 16.04
N VAL A 230 6.57 11.87 15.63
CA VAL A 230 7.37 12.48 14.55
C VAL A 230 6.54 12.50 13.27
N ALA A 231 6.45 13.67 12.65
CA ALA A 231 5.62 13.85 11.45
C ALA A 231 6.37 13.49 10.17
N HIS A 232 7.71 13.54 10.20
CA HIS A 232 8.55 13.25 9.04
C HIS A 232 8.60 11.74 8.77
N SER A 233 8.60 11.37 7.48
CA SER A 233 8.82 9.99 7.06
C SER A 233 9.88 9.93 5.96
N GLY A 234 9.75 10.73 4.93
CA GLY A 234 10.67 10.76 3.80
C GLY A 234 10.30 11.87 2.83
N TYR A 235 10.94 11.83 1.68
CA TYR A 235 10.79 12.85 0.63
C TYR A 235 10.26 12.18 -0.63
N ILE A 236 9.41 12.90 -1.36
CA ILE A 236 8.82 12.40 -2.60
C ILE A 236 9.26 13.29 -3.74
N THR A 237 10.02 12.71 -4.68
CA THR A 237 10.43 13.40 -5.90
C THR A 237 9.47 13.00 -7.01
N VAL A 238 8.88 13.98 -7.68
CA VAL A 238 7.94 13.76 -8.77
C VAL A 238 8.50 14.44 -10.02
N ALA A 239 8.57 13.70 -11.13
CA ALA A 239 9.11 14.23 -12.38
C ALA A 239 8.23 13.78 -13.54
N ARG A 240 8.06 14.67 -14.52
CA ARG A 240 7.22 14.41 -15.69
C ARG A 240 8.06 14.30 -16.96
N LYS A 241 7.84 13.21 -17.72
CA LYS A 241 8.50 12.99 -19.01
C LYS A 241 7.92 13.85 -20.13
#